data_0ffd66ddd8bb2844a76d5c151150cc63
#
_entry.id   0ffd66ddd8bb2844a76d5c151150cc63
#
_cell.length_a   1.000
_cell.length_b   1.000
_cell.length_c   1.000
_cell.angle_alpha   90.00
_cell.angle_beta   90.00
_cell.angle_gamma   90.00
#
_symmetry.space_group_name_H-M   'P 1'
#
loop_
_entity.id
_entity.type
_entity.pdbx_description
1 polymer ?
#
loop_
_entity_poly.entity_id
_entity_poly.type
_entity_poly.pdbx_seq_one_letter_code
_entity_poly.pdbx_strand_id
1 'polypeptide(L)'
;MPSWRVHRDVTGDVYDVLCSMYGGRWPCDIDINEVVEHVVDPDRNPDTVLTVTEKCVCDGKEVDITYCREQSSYVGSGYSRRCIVESRREERGARHHGGLNEVMWRYYLLLAARSYVVDNDRSTKCCWALARALHYAQDSVLSRKVQVVGVFGTYTSGDFHDLVEDALDTYAYGYLKPEILQRLVMEGVNAALREPPMRIRPTHEFFNPDVSVTAVIENAIKATAYTFAKFFEIINYANNRKESIGRVVRRLRLVSGIGIAVLILSILLMAALHQPGITNAMGALLIIGLILTSTWPLYRSFKESELYVLGIVNYPTGMLRIRMRRGASVITETYKPLLT
;
A
#
# COMPACT_ATOMS: atom_id res chain seq x y z
N MET A 1 -18.69 -19.26 1.77
CA MET A 1 -17.48 -19.23 0.96
C MET A 1 -17.75 -19.39 -0.54
N PRO A 2 -18.71 -18.67 -1.04
CA PRO A 2 -19.23 -18.83 -2.39
C PRO A 2 -18.43 -18.04 -3.42
N SER A 3 -17.85 -16.93 -3.06
CA SER A 3 -17.21 -16.00 -3.97
C SER A 3 -15.88 -16.49 -4.60
N TRP A 4 -15.29 -17.57 -4.10
CA TRP A 4 -14.01 -18.11 -4.60
C TRP A 4 -14.03 -18.42 -6.09
N ARG A 5 -15.17 -18.91 -6.59
CA ARG A 5 -15.34 -19.18 -8.01
C ARG A 5 -15.32 -17.88 -8.82
N VAL A 6 -16.06 -16.88 -8.36
CA VAL A 6 -16.14 -15.57 -9.06
C VAL A 6 -14.77 -14.90 -9.10
N HIS A 7 -14.00 -14.91 -8.01
CA HIS A 7 -12.63 -14.38 -7.99
C HIS A 7 -11.74 -15.05 -9.05
N ARG A 8 -11.83 -16.37 -9.18
CA ARG A 8 -11.05 -17.16 -10.16
C ARG A 8 -11.48 -16.86 -11.59
N ASP A 9 -12.79 -16.96 -11.87
CA ASP A 9 -13.35 -16.76 -13.21
C ASP A 9 -13.06 -15.34 -13.70
N VAL A 10 -13.32 -14.31 -12.88
CA VAL A 10 -13.00 -12.90 -13.22
C VAL A 10 -11.51 -12.72 -13.49
N THR A 11 -10.64 -13.33 -12.68
CA THR A 11 -9.20 -13.19 -12.86
C THR A 11 -8.72 -13.80 -14.19
N GLY A 12 -9.15 -15.01 -14.51
CA GLY A 12 -8.77 -15.71 -15.74
C GLY A 12 -9.30 -14.99 -16.98
N ASP A 13 -10.60 -14.73 -17.04
CA ASP A 13 -11.25 -14.13 -18.20
C ASP A 13 -10.75 -12.71 -18.50
N VAL A 14 -10.53 -11.90 -17.45
CA VAL A 14 -9.96 -10.55 -17.61
C VAL A 14 -8.54 -10.62 -18.17
N TYR A 15 -7.72 -11.55 -17.68
CA TYR A 15 -6.35 -11.72 -18.19
C TYR A 15 -6.35 -12.11 -19.68
N ASP A 16 -7.18 -13.06 -20.06
CA ASP A 16 -7.28 -13.55 -21.45
C ASP A 16 -7.70 -12.42 -22.40
N VAL A 17 -8.75 -11.66 -22.03
CA VAL A 17 -9.21 -10.51 -22.81
C VAL A 17 -8.13 -9.44 -22.87
N LEU A 18 -7.50 -9.13 -21.74
CA LEU A 18 -6.45 -8.11 -21.66
C LEU A 18 -5.26 -8.47 -22.54
N CYS A 19 -4.78 -9.70 -22.48
CA CYS A 19 -3.65 -10.16 -23.30
C CYS A 19 -4.01 -10.28 -24.77
N SER A 20 -5.23 -10.65 -25.11
CA SER A 20 -5.73 -10.61 -26.49
C SER A 20 -5.70 -9.18 -27.05
N MET A 21 -6.10 -8.17 -26.26
CA MET A 21 -6.18 -6.79 -26.71
C MET A 21 -4.86 -6.02 -26.65
N TYR A 22 -4.02 -6.32 -25.67
CA TYR A 22 -2.84 -5.53 -25.31
C TYR A 22 -1.52 -6.31 -25.28
N GLY A 23 -1.50 -7.58 -25.74
CA GLY A 23 -0.31 -8.43 -25.73
C GLY A 23 0.89 -7.87 -26.51
N GLY A 24 0.65 -6.96 -27.49
CA GLY A 24 1.72 -6.21 -28.16
C GLY A 24 2.33 -5.09 -27.32
N ARG A 25 1.64 -4.66 -26.24
CA ARG A 25 2.09 -3.61 -25.32
C ARG A 25 2.70 -4.18 -24.04
N TRP A 26 2.16 -5.28 -23.53
CA TRP A 26 2.53 -5.88 -22.28
C TRP A 26 3.03 -7.31 -22.45
N PRO A 27 3.91 -7.78 -21.58
CA PRO A 27 4.56 -9.08 -21.77
C PRO A 27 3.59 -10.26 -21.71
N CYS A 28 2.51 -10.24 -20.95
CA CYS A 28 1.52 -11.35 -20.80
C CYS A 28 2.15 -12.75 -20.70
N ASP A 29 3.23 -12.85 -19.92
CA ASP A 29 4.05 -14.07 -19.81
C ASP A 29 4.11 -14.62 -18.37
N ILE A 30 3.18 -14.18 -17.51
CA ILE A 30 2.99 -14.75 -16.18
C ILE A 30 2.16 -16.04 -16.26
N ASP A 31 2.36 -16.94 -15.31
CA ASP A 31 1.54 -18.13 -15.18
C ASP A 31 0.17 -17.77 -14.59
N ILE A 32 -0.81 -17.59 -15.46
CA ILE A 32 -2.17 -17.21 -15.04
C ILE A 32 -2.85 -18.29 -14.21
N ASN A 33 -2.54 -19.57 -14.41
CA ASN A 33 -3.14 -20.65 -13.63
C ASN A 33 -2.72 -20.56 -12.17
N GLU A 34 -1.45 -20.25 -11.89
CA GLU A 34 -0.95 -19.98 -10.54
C GLU A 34 -1.66 -18.76 -9.92
N VAL A 35 -1.87 -17.69 -10.69
CA VAL A 35 -2.61 -16.51 -10.20
C VAL A 35 -4.04 -16.87 -9.84
N VAL A 36 -4.75 -17.60 -10.71
CA VAL A 36 -6.14 -18.04 -10.50
C VAL A 36 -6.26 -18.99 -9.31
N GLU A 37 -5.29 -19.86 -9.08
CA GLU A 37 -5.30 -20.75 -7.92
C GLU A 37 -5.17 -19.98 -6.60
N HIS A 38 -4.24 -19.02 -6.56
CA HIS A 38 -3.89 -18.27 -5.35
C HIS A 38 -4.77 -17.03 -5.08
N VAL A 39 -5.64 -16.63 -6.01
CA VAL A 39 -6.47 -15.42 -5.82
C VAL A 39 -7.40 -15.49 -4.60
N VAL A 40 -7.73 -16.69 -4.15
CA VAL A 40 -8.58 -16.92 -2.95
C VAL A 40 -7.79 -17.13 -1.65
N ASP A 41 -6.47 -17.05 -1.70
CA ASP A 41 -5.62 -17.26 -0.53
C ASP A 41 -5.85 -16.26 0.62
N PRO A 42 -6.15 -14.98 0.38
CA PRO A 42 -6.44 -14.04 1.47
C PRO A 42 -7.59 -14.48 2.38
N ASP A 43 -8.61 -15.16 1.86
CA ASP A 43 -9.72 -15.71 2.64
C ASP A 43 -9.28 -16.90 3.50
N ARG A 44 -8.37 -17.72 2.98
CA ARG A 44 -7.87 -18.94 3.67
C ARG A 44 -6.79 -18.61 4.67
N ASN A 45 -5.89 -17.69 4.31
CA ASN A 45 -4.71 -17.30 5.07
C ASN A 45 -4.62 -15.77 5.11
N PRO A 46 -5.41 -15.11 5.97
CA PRO A 46 -5.41 -13.66 6.05
C PRO A 46 -4.09 -13.13 6.59
N ASP A 47 -3.69 -11.96 6.09
CA ASP A 47 -2.59 -11.19 6.64
C ASP A 47 -2.90 -10.77 8.08
N THR A 48 -1.90 -10.36 8.85
CA THR A 48 -2.11 -9.88 10.21
C THR A 48 -1.94 -8.37 10.31
N VAL A 49 -2.66 -7.76 11.25
CA VAL A 49 -2.57 -6.34 11.59
C VAL A 49 -2.24 -6.20 13.06
N LEU A 50 -1.15 -5.49 13.33
CA LEU A 50 -0.81 -5.03 14.67
C LEU A 50 -1.44 -3.64 14.87
N THR A 51 -2.44 -3.54 15.73
CA THR A 51 -3.07 -2.29 16.15
C THR A 51 -2.45 -1.82 17.44
N VAL A 52 -1.92 -0.60 17.45
CA VAL A 52 -1.42 0.08 18.65
C VAL A 52 -2.31 1.29 18.90
N THR A 53 -3.04 1.27 20.00
CA THR A 53 -3.86 2.39 20.45
C THR A 53 -3.12 3.13 21.57
N GLU A 54 -2.82 4.40 21.36
CA GLU A 54 -2.18 5.28 22.34
C GLU A 54 -3.17 6.33 22.82
N LYS A 55 -3.30 6.49 24.14
CA LYS A 55 -4.11 7.53 24.76
C LYS A 55 -3.31 8.22 25.88
N CYS A 56 -3.60 9.50 26.09
CA CYS A 56 -3.02 10.26 27.20
C CYS A 56 -4.00 10.23 28.38
N VAL A 57 -3.52 9.85 29.56
CA VAL A 57 -4.31 9.86 30.80
C VAL A 57 -3.62 10.78 31.81
N CYS A 58 -4.33 11.85 32.21
CA CYS A 58 -3.85 12.82 33.23
C CYS A 58 -4.77 12.76 34.45
N ASP A 59 -4.23 12.45 35.59
CA ASP A 59 -4.98 12.35 36.87
C ASP A 59 -6.24 11.45 36.73
N GLY A 60 -6.10 10.33 36.02
CA GLY A 60 -7.17 9.36 35.78
C GLY A 60 -8.19 9.76 34.73
N LYS A 61 -8.02 10.88 34.04
CA LYS A 61 -8.90 11.33 32.95
C LYS A 61 -8.20 11.24 31.61
N GLU A 62 -8.91 10.73 30.61
CA GLU A 62 -8.44 10.70 29.24
C GLU A 62 -8.44 12.11 28.65
N VAL A 63 -7.29 12.55 28.13
CA VAL A 63 -7.08 13.85 27.47
C VAL A 63 -6.45 13.62 26.10
N ASP A 64 -6.39 14.68 25.30
CA ASP A 64 -5.79 14.59 23.98
C ASP A 64 -4.33 14.11 24.03
N ILE A 65 -3.96 13.18 23.15
CA ILE A 65 -2.61 12.61 23.09
C ILE A 65 -1.52 13.67 22.86
N THR A 66 -1.85 14.78 22.20
CA THR A 66 -0.93 15.89 21.98
C THR A 66 -0.48 16.51 23.29
N TYR A 67 -1.36 16.53 24.29
CA TYR A 67 -1.05 17.08 25.61
C TYR A 67 0.09 16.34 26.31
N CYS A 68 0.08 15.00 26.29
CA CYS A 68 1.18 14.21 26.83
C CYS A 68 2.52 14.48 26.10
N ARG A 69 2.48 14.72 24.80
CA ARG A 69 3.69 15.00 24.01
C ARG A 69 4.27 16.37 24.29
N GLU A 70 3.42 17.36 24.50
CA GLU A 70 3.86 18.73 24.86
C GLU A 70 4.41 18.77 26.28
N GLN A 71 3.78 18.07 27.23
CA GLN A 71 4.26 17.99 28.62
C GLN A 71 5.59 17.26 28.75
N SER A 72 5.86 16.25 27.92
CA SER A 72 7.14 15.54 27.93
C SER A 72 8.32 16.42 27.48
N SER A 73 8.07 17.54 26.80
CA SER A 73 9.08 18.53 26.41
C SER A 73 9.33 19.61 27.45
N TYR A 74 8.50 19.72 28.50
CA TYR A 74 8.62 20.70 29.60
C TYR A 74 8.98 20.03 30.93
N VAL A 75 10.11 19.36 31.00
CA VAL A 75 10.67 18.91 32.29
C VAL A 75 11.43 20.07 32.93
N GLY A 76 10.74 20.87 33.78
CA GLY A 76 11.46 21.94 34.48
C GLY A 76 10.69 22.87 35.39
N SER A 77 9.38 22.88 35.48
CA SER A 77 8.67 23.79 36.43
C SER A 77 7.54 23.10 37.19
N GLY A 78 7.69 23.02 38.40
CA GLY A 78 7.05 22.61 39.63
C GLY A 78 5.52 22.42 39.74
N TYR A 79 4.76 22.09 38.73
CA TYR A 79 3.38 21.57 38.79
C TYR A 79 3.14 20.61 37.62
N SER A 80 3.69 19.42 37.76
CA SER A 80 3.40 18.39 36.73
C SER A 80 2.15 17.59 37.13
N ARG A 81 1.05 17.81 36.41
CA ARG A 81 -0.02 16.81 36.37
C ARG A 81 0.61 15.49 35.97
N ARG A 82 0.31 14.42 36.70
CA ARG A 82 0.81 13.08 36.32
C ARG A 82 0.05 12.60 35.07
N CYS A 83 0.64 12.87 33.93
CA CYS A 83 0.13 12.38 32.62
C CYS A 83 0.99 11.22 32.18
N ILE A 84 0.35 10.14 31.76
CA ILE A 84 1.00 8.96 31.20
C ILE A 84 0.40 8.64 29.83
N VAL A 85 1.21 8.12 28.92
CA VAL A 85 0.73 7.55 27.67
C VAL A 85 0.48 6.06 27.92
N GLU A 86 -0.79 5.69 27.90
CA GLU A 86 -1.19 4.28 27.91
C GLU A 86 -1.19 3.76 26.48
N SER A 87 -0.58 2.59 26.27
CA SER A 87 -0.49 1.94 24.98
C SER A 87 -1.06 0.52 25.06
N ARG A 88 -2.09 0.25 24.28
CA ARG A 88 -2.67 -1.08 24.11
C ARG A 88 -2.27 -1.64 22.75
N ARG A 89 -1.81 -2.89 22.71
CA ARG A 89 -1.43 -3.62 21.51
C ARG A 89 -2.39 -4.78 21.30
N GLU A 90 -2.89 -4.90 20.09
CA GLU A 90 -3.74 -5.99 19.64
C GLU A 90 -3.24 -6.50 18.29
N GLU A 91 -3.13 -7.83 18.13
CA GLU A 91 -2.83 -8.47 16.85
C GLU A 91 -4.08 -9.25 16.40
N ARG A 92 -4.49 -9.05 15.16
CA ARG A 92 -5.69 -9.69 14.59
C ARG A 92 -5.47 -10.00 13.11
N GLY A 93 -6.29 -10.89 12.53
CA GLY A 93 -6.37 -11.06 11.09
C GLY A 93 -6.75 -9.75 10.40
N ALA A 94 -6.10 -9.45 9.30
CA ALA A 94 -6.46 -8.30 8.46
C ALA A 94 -7.86 -8.54 7.88
N ARG A 95 -8.75 -7.56 8.07
CA ARG A 95 -10.02 -7.57 7.38
C ARG A 95 -9.77 -7.19 5.92
N HIS A 96 -10.06 -8.08 4.99
CA HIS A 96 -9.93 -7.81 3.55
C HIS A 96 -11.10 -7.01 2.97
N HIS A 97 -12.17 -6.82 3.75
CA HIS A 97 -13.29 -5.96 3.38
C HIS A 97 -13.18 -4.63 4.15
N GLY A 98 -13.05 -3.53 3.44
CA GLY A 98 -13.00 -2.19 4.02
C GLY A 98 -11.90 -1.31 3.44
N GLY A 99 -11.94 -0.01 3.70
CA GLY A 99 -11.00 0.96 3.14
C GLY A 99 -9.52 0.75 3.50
N LEU A 100 -9.23 -0.26 4.35
CA LEU A 100 -7.86 -0.61 4.75
C LEU A 100 -7.25 -1.73 3.89
N ASN A 101 -8.03 -2.39 3.04
CA ASN A 101 -7.50 -3.38 2.09
C ASN A 101 -6.60 -2.74 1.02
N GLU A 102 -6.74 -1.43 0.79
CA GLU A 102 -5.92 -0.64 -0.13
C GLU A 102 -4.42 -0.77 0.14
N VAL A 103 -4.03 -0.77 1.40
CA VAL A 103 -2.61 -0.89 1.81
C VAL A 103 -2.05 -2.23 1.38
N MET A 104 -2.79 -3.30 1.58
CA MET A 104 -2.38 -4.66 1.24
C MET A 104 -2.39 -4.87 -0.27
N TRP A 105 -3.42 -4.41 -0.96
CA TRP A 105 -3.48 -4.40 -2.41
C TRP A 105 -2.25 -3.73 -3.03
N ARG A 106 -1.93 -2.51 -2.60
CA ARG A 106 -0.78 -1.76 -3.08
C ARG A 106 0.54 -2.46 -2.79
N TYR A 107 0.69 -3.00 -1.57
CA TYR A 107 1.90 -3.73 -1.18
C TYR A 107 2.12 -4.95 -2.08
N TYR A 108 1.10 -5.80 -2.24
CA TYR A 108 1.22 -7.01 -3.04
C TYR A 108 1.41 -6.74 -4.52
N LEU A 109 0.77 -5.71 -5.06
CA LEU A 109 1.00 -5.27 -6.44
C LEU A 109 2.48 -4.88 -6.68
N LEU A 110 3.07 -4.14 -5.76
CA LEU A 110 4.49 -3.76 -5.85
C LEU A 110 5.43 -4.94 -5.56
N LEU A 111 5.03 -5.87 -4.70
CA LEU A 111 5.78 -7.10 -4.45
C LEU A 111 5.81 -7.99 -5.71
N ALA A 112 4.67 -8.17 -6.37
CA ALA A 112 4.58 -8.89 -7.62
C ALA A 112 5.49 -8.27 -8.70
N ALA A 113 5.38 -6.94 -8.89
CA ALA A 113 6.22 -6.23 -9.85
C ALA A 113 7.73 -6.34 -9.52
N ARG A 114 8.10 -6.29 -8.23
CA ARG A 114 9.48 -6.52 -7.79
C ARG A 114 9.96 -7.92 -8.13
N SER A 115 9.18 -8.95 -7.79
CA SER A 115 9.54 -10.34 -8.07
C SER A 115 9.73 -10.56 -9.57
N TYR A 116 8.87 -9.98 -10.39
CA TYR A 116 9.02 -10.00 -11.84
C TYR A 116 10.31 -9.31 -12.33
N VAL A 117 10.60 -8.08 -11.85
CA VAL A 117 11.69 -7.24 -12.37
C VAL A 117 13.06 -7.63 -11.81
N VAL A 118 13.11 -8.02 -10.52
CA VAL A 118 14.37 -8.26 -9.80
C VAL A 118 14.71 -9.74 -9.76
N ASP A 119 13.73 -10.57 -9.41
CA ASP A 119 13.92 -12.00 -9.20
C ASP A 119 13.72 -12.79 -10.51
N ASN A 120 13.23 -12.13 -11.57
CA ASN A 120 12.85 -12.73 -12.86
C ASN A 120 11.85 -13.88 -12.69
N ASP A 121 11.04 -13.80 -11.64
CA ASP A 121 10.03 -14.78 -11.30
C ASP A 121 8.71 -14.45 -11.99
N ARG A 122 8.15 -15.40 -12.71
CA ARG A 122 6.89 -15.28 -13.48
C ARG A 122 5.86 -16.33 -13.11
N SER A 123 6.15 -17.18 -12.16
CA SER A 123 5.32 -18.34 -11.85
C SER A 123 5.02 -18.52 -10.36
N THR A 124 5.93 -18.20 -9.46
CA THR A 124 5.76 -18.50 -8.03
C THR A 124 5.39 -17.26 -7.22
N LYS A 125 6.39 -16.58 -6.67
CA LYS A 125 6.17 -15.42 -5.79
C LYS A 125 5.51 -14.25 -6.50
N CYS A 126 5.83 -14.02 -7.79
CA CYS A 126 5.17 -13.01 -8.60
C CYS A 126 3.67 -13.29 -8.71
N CYS A 127 3.30 -14.50 -9.12
CA CYS A 127 1.90 -14.90 -9.32
C CYS A 127 1.13 -14.92 -7.99
N TRP A 128 1.72 -15.48 -6.93
CA TRP A 128 1.14 -15.46 -5.60
C TRP A 128 0.88 -14.02 -5.08
N ALA A 129 1.84 -13.12 -5.23
CA ALA A 129 1.67 -11.74 -4.80
C ALA A 129 0.64 -10.99 -5.66
N LEU A 130 0.64 -11.23 -6.98
CA LEU A 130 -0.34 -10.63 -7.89
C LEU A 130 -1.75 -11.12 -7.59
N ALA A 131 -1.92 -12.42 -7.32
CA ALA A 131 -3.18 -13.02 -6.92
C ALA A 131 -3.76 -12.35 -5.68
N ARG A 132 -2.96 -12.14 -4.63
CA ARG A 132 -3.39 -11.42 -3.42
C ARG A 132 -3.77 -9.97 -3.74
N ALA A 133 -3.01 -9.29 -4.61
CA ALA A 133 -3.36 -7.93 -5.04
C ALA A 133 -4.71 -7.90 -5.76
N LEU A 134 -4.97 -8.86 -6.65
CA LEU A 134 -6.23 -8.97 -7.38
C LEU A 134 -7.41 -9.24 -6.45
N HIS A 135 -7.27 -10.14 -5.49
CA HIS A 135 -8.30 -10.39 -4.48
C HIS A 135 -8.67 -9.10 -3.73
N TYR A 136 -7.68 -8.39 -3.16
CA TYR A 136 -7.93 -7.13 -2.47
C TYR A 136 -8.55 -6.05 -3.38
N ALA A 137 -8.22 -6.04 -4.67
CA ALA A 137 -8.83 -5.13 -5.64
C ALA A 137 -10.30 -5.49 -5.90
N GLN A 138 -10.62 -6.76 -6.05
CA GLN A 138 -11.97 -7.27 -6.25
C GLN A 138 -12.86 -7.00 -5.03
N ASP A 139 -12.37 -7.25 -3.83
CA ASP A 139 -13.09 -6.97 -2.60
C ASP A 139 -13.28 -5.47 -2.32
N SER A 140 -12.42 -4.61 -2.87
CA SER A 140 -12.51 -3.17 -2.67
C SER A 140 -13.82 -2.58 -3.19
N VAL A 141 -14.47 -3.22 -4.16
CA VAL A 141 -15.76 -2.81 -4.72
C VAL A 141 -16.94 -3.14 -3.80
N LEU A 142 -16.72 -4.04 -2.83
CA LEU A 142 -17.68 -4.40 -1.79
C LEU A 142 -17.49 -3.61 -0.49
N SER A 143 -16.44 -2.83 -0.37
CA SER A 143 -15.89 -2.38 0.92
C SER A 143 -16.57 -1.17 1.54
N ARG A 144 -17.54 -0.51 0.88
CA ARG A 144 -18.21 0.64 1.45
C ARG A 144 -19.48 0.23 2.20
N LYS A 145 -19.69 0.87 3.37
CA LYS A 145 -20.95 0.81 4.09
C LYS A 145 -22.06 1.41 3.22
N VAL A 146 -22.74 0.59 2.48
CA VAL A 146 -23.93 0.97 1.74
C VAL A 146 -25.12 0.60 2.60
N GLN A 147 -25.92 1.59 3.00
CA GLN A 147 -27.24 1.32 3.55
C GLN A 147 -28.18 1.00 2.38
N VAL A 148 -28.55 -0.26 2.26
CA VAL A 148 -29.55 -0.68 1.29
C VAL A 148 -30.91 -0.62 1.95
N VAL A 149 -31.78 0.24 1.45
CA VAL A 149 -33.20 0.24 1.82
C VAL A 149 -33.87 -0.80 0.91
N GLY A 150 -34.04 -2.00 1.43
CA GLY A 150 -34.80 -3.05 0.75
C GLY A 150 -36.28 -3.05 1.20
N VAL A 151 -37.09 -3.83 0.51
CA VAL A 151 -38.51 -4.02 0.82
C VAL A 151 -38.75 -4.56 2.25
N PHE A 152 -37.72 -5.19 2.83
CA PHE A 152 -37.76 -5.83 4.15
C PHE A 152 -36.92 -5.14 5.24
N GLY A 153 -36.35 -3.96 4.97
CA GLY A 153 -35.58 -3.22 5.97
C GLY A 153 -34.31 -2.57 5.45
N THR A 154 -33.55 -1.98 6.36
CA THR A 154 -32.21 -1.40 6.06
C THR A 154 -31.15 -2.41 6.46
N TYR A 155 -30.32 -2.81 5.51
CA TYR A 155 -29.21 -3.74 5.72
C TYR A 155 -27.92 -2.98 6.03
N THR A 156 -27.12 -3.51 6.95
CA THR A 156 -25.76 -3.02 7.22
C THR A 156 -24.76 -3.57 6.19
N SER A 157 -23.57 -3.00 6.10
CA SER A 157 -22.57 -3.43 5.13
C SER A 157 -22.11 -4.90 5.27
N GLY A 158 -22.18 -5.49 6.48
CA GLY A 158 -21.86 -6.90 6.70
C GLY A 158 -22.91 -7.83 6.11
N ASP A 159 -24.18 -7.57 6.43
CA ASP A 159 -25.31 -8.36 5.93
C ASP A 159 -25.42 -8.27 4.39
N PHE A 160 -25.07 -7.09 3.81
CA PHE A 160 -25.06 -6.90 2.38
C PHE A 160 -23.94 -7.67 1.69
N HIS A 161 -22.76 -7.72 2.29
CA HIS A 161 -21.62 -8.50 1.77
C HIS A 161 -21.99 -9.98 1.63
N ASP A 162 -22.51 -10.58 2.68
CA ASP A 162 -22.88 -12.00 2.69
C ASP A 162 -24.00 -12.28 1.65
N LEU A 163 -25.00 -11.38 1.53
CA LEU A 163 -26.05 -11.50 0.52
C LEU A 163 -25.52 -11.37 -0.91
N VAL A 164 -24.55 -10.49 -1.14
CA VAL A 164 -23.93 -10.33 -2.46
C VAL A 164 -23.07 -11.53 -2.80
N GLU A 165 -22.32 -12.08 -1.84
CA GLU A 165 -21.56 -13.31 -2.05
C GLU A 165 -22.46 -14.50 -2.42
N ASP A 166 -23.56 -14.70 -1.68
CA ASP A 166 -24.54 -15.74 -1.98
C ASP A 166 -25.20 -15.53 -3.35
N ALA A 167 -25.48 -14.28 -3.71
CA ALA A 167 -26.05 -13.95 -5.01
C ALA A 167 -25.04 -14.13 -6.16
N LEU A 168 -23.77 -13.82 -5.95
CA LEU A 168 -22.70 -14.01 -6.93
C LEU A 168 -22.49 -15.49 -7.27
N ASP A 169 -22.66 -16.38 -6.30
CA ASP A 169 -22.57 -17.83 -6.53
C ASP A 169 -23.75 -18.36 -7.35
N THR A 170 -24.92 -17.79 -7.11
CA THR A 170 -26.15 -18.15 -7.82
C THR A 170 -26.19 -17.52 -9.22
N TYR A 171 -25.58 -16.36 -9.37
CA TYR A 171 -25.45 -15.64 -10.63
C TYR A 171 -24.23 -16.19 -11.37
N ALA A 172 -24.48 -17.16 -12.25
CA ALA A 172 -23.41 -17.64 -13.11
C ALA A 172 -22.78 -16.46 -13.87
N TYR A 173 -21.51 -16.22 -13.64
CA TYR A 173 -20.66 -15.25 -14.35
C TYR A 173 -20.78 -15.37 -15.89
N GLY A 174 -21.21 -16.53 -16.41
CA GLY A 174 -21.46 -16.81 -17.82
C GLY A 174 -22.54 -15.97 -18.53
N TYR A 175 -23.12 -14.95 -17.85
CA TYR A 175 -24.08 -14.04 -18.49
C TYR A 175 -23.42 -12.84 -19.19
N LEU A 176 -22.15 -12.57 -18.95
CA LEU A 176 -21.48 -11.45 -19.61
C LEU A 176 -21.14 -11.81 -21.04
N LYS A 177 -21.82 -11.15 -21.99
CA LYS A 177 -21.46 -11.24 -23.40
C LYS A 177 -20.00 -10.80 -23.59
N PRO A 178 -19.26 -11.42 -24.51
CA PRO A 178 -17.85 -11.08 -24.76
C PRO A 178 -17.61 -9.57 -25.01
N GLU A 179 -18.53 -8.90 -25.67
CA GLU A 179 -18.43 -7.47 -25.96
C GLU A 179 -18.55 -6.61 -24.70
N ILE A 180 -19.38 -7.05 -23.74
CA ILE A 180 -19.52 -6.37 -22.45
C ILE A 180 -18.23 -6.56 -21.64
N LEU A 181 -17.70 -7.77 -21.57
CA LEU A 181 -16.45 -8.08 -20.89
C LEU A 181 -15.30 -7.24 -21.46
N GLN A 182 -15.13 -7.21 -22.79
CA GLN A 182 -14.11 -6.38 -23.44
C GLN A 182 -14.25 -4.90 -23.09
N ARG A 183 -15.48 -4.35 -23.11
CA ARG A 183 -15.73 -2.96 -22.72
C ARG A 183 -15.30 -2.69 -21.29
N LEU A 184 -15.67 -3.56 -20.34
CA LEU A 184 -15.34 -3.40 -18.92
C LEU A 184 -13.82 -3.48 -18.68
N VAL A 185 -13.15 -4.40 -19.36
CA VAL A 185 -11.68 -4.50 -19.35
C VAL A 185 -11.05 -3.21 -19.87
N MET A 186 -11.54 -2.66 -21.00
CA MET A 186 -11.06 -1.39 -21.53
C MET A 186 -11.26 -0.23 -20.56
N GLU A 187 -12.39 -0.17 -19.86
CA GLU A 187 -12.66 0.87 -18.85
C GLU A 187 -11.63 0.79 -17.70
N GLY A 188 -11.35 -0.41 -17.18
CA GLY A 188 -10.33 -0.64 -16.15
C GLY A 188 -8.92 -0.26 -16.60
N VAL A 189 -8.53 -0.70 -17.80
CA VAL A 189 -7.24 -0.35 -18.40
C VAL A 189 -7.11 1.16 -18.59
N ASN A 190 -8.13 1.81 -19.16
CA ASN A 190 -8.11 3.26 -19.38
C ASN A 190 -7.99 4.04 -18.06
N ALA A 191 -8.62 3.58 -16.99
CA ALA A 191 -8.45 4.17 -15.66
C ALA A 191 -6.99 4.06 -15.19
N ALA A 192 -6.36 2.90 -15.39
CA ALA A 192 -4.96 2.67 -15.05
C ALA A 192 -4.00 3.57 -15.82
N LEU A 193 -4.23 3.74 -17.13
CA LEU A 193 -3.36 4.50 -18.03
C LEU A 193 -3.47 6.02 -17.88
N ARG A 194 -4.53 6.53 -17.26
CA ARG A 194 -4.67 7.98 -16.96
C ARG A 194 -3.69 8.47 -15.91
N GLU A 195 -3.12 7.57 -15.13
CA GLU A 195 -2.22 7.89 -14.02
C GLU A 195 -0.80 7.41 -14.30
N PRO A 196 0.24 8.13 -13.84
CA PRO A 196 1.61 7.65 -13.94
C PRO A 196 1.75 6.23 -13.34
N PRO A 197 2.63 5.36 -13.88
CA PRO A 197 2.74 3.97 -13.47
C PRO A 197 2.87 3.78 -11.96
N MET A 198 3.73 4.56 -11.31
CA MET A 198 3.99 4.46 -9.86
C MET A 198 2.94 5.17 -8.99
N ARG A 199 1.99 5.89 -9.58
CA ARG A 199 0.84 6.45 -8.87
C ARG A 199 -0.28 5.42 -8.86
N ILE A 200 -0.39 4.74 -7.73
CA ILE A 200 -1.38 3.69 -7.51
C ILE A 200 -2.48 4.29 -6.63
N ARG A 201 -3.67 4.45 -7.20
CA ARG A 201 -4.87 4.87 -6.46
C ARG A 201 -5.75 3.67 -6.18
N PRO A 202 -6.45 3.68 -5.05
CA PRO A 202 -7.37 2.60 -4.73
C PRO A 202 -8.47 2.47 -5.78
N THR A 203 -8.86 1.24 -6.05
CA THR A 203 -9.85 0.92 -7.09
C THR A 203 -11.21 1.57 -6.83
N HIS A 204 -11.59 1.77 -5.57
CA HIS A 204 -12.84 2.43 -5.21
C HIS A 204 -12.90 3.94 -5.58
N GLU A 205 -11.77 4.59 -5.87
CA GLU A 205 -11.78 5.96 -6.42
C GLU A 205 -12.27 6.01 -7.87
N PHE A 206 -12.15 4.90 -8.60
CA PHE A 206 -12.56 4.80 -10.00
C PHE A 206 -13.89 4.08 -10.19
N PHE A 207 -14.17 3.11 -9.34
CA PHE A 207 -15.30 2.21 -9.46
C PHE A 207 -16.14 2.32 -8.20
N ASN A 208 -17.19 3.15 -8.26
CA ASN A 208 -18.09 3.30 -7.11
C ASN A 208 -18.78 1.96 -6.82
N PRO A 209 -18.77 1.49 -5.57
CA PRO A 209 -19.52 0.32 -5.20
C PRO A 209 -21.02 0.61 -5.43
N ASP A 210 -21.64 -0.23 -6.24
CA ASP A 210 -23.08 -0.17 -6.46
C ASP A 210 -23.77 -1.27 -5.65
N VAL A 211 -25.07 -1.18 -5.57
CA VAL A 211 -25.95 -1.98 -4.71
C VAL A 211 -26.50 -3.20 -5.45
N SER A 212 -26.27 -3.30 -6.76
CA SER A 212 -26.73 -4.43 -7.56
C SER A 212 -25.62 -5.46 -7.76
N VAL A 213 -25.96 -6.74 -7.71
CA VAL A 213 -25.02 -7.85 -7.96
C VAL A 213 -24.31 -7.68 -9.30
N THR A 214 -25.03 -7.29 -10.35
CA THR A 214 -24.46 -7.04 -11.68
C THR A 214 -23.39 -5.96 -11.65
N ALA A 215 -23.67 -4.82 -11.00
CA ALA A 215 -22.71 -3.72 -10.90
C ALA A 215 -21.49 -4.08 -10.05
N VAL A 216 -21.63 -4.93 -9.03
CA VAL A 216 -20.50 -5.45 -8.26
C VAL A 216 -19.58 -6.30 -9.14
N ILE A 217 -20.15 -7.21 -9.96
CA ILE A 217 -19.36 -8.01 -10.92
C ILE A 217 -18.65 -7.10 -11.94
N GLU A 218 -19.37 -6.14 -12.53
CA GLU A 218 -18.80 -5.20 -13.48
C GLU A 218 -17.64 -4.40 -12.87
N ASN A 219 -17.80 -3.93 -11.64
CA ASN A 219 -16.76 -3.19 -10.93
C ASN A 219 -15.58 -4.10 -10.53
N ALA A 220 -15.82 -5.37 -10.17
CA ALA A 220 -14.75 -6.34 -9.93
C ALA A 220 -13.91 -6.60 -11.19
N ILE A 221 -14.55 -6.73 -12.35
CA ILE A 221 -13.88 -6.86 -13.65
C ILE A 221 -13.01 -5.63 -13.93
N LYS A 222 -13.56 -4.42 -13.77
CA LYS A 222 -12.82 -3.18 -13.98
C LYS A 222 -11.63 -3.05 -13.01
N ALA A 223 -11.81 -3.39 -11.73
CA ALA A 223 -10.77 -3.37 -10.72
C ALA A 223 -9.66 -4.39 -11.01
N THR A 224 -10.03 -5.58 -11.49
CA THR A 224 -9.10 -6.62 -11.93
C THR A 224 -8.27 -6.13 -13.13
N ALA A 225 -8.94 -5.60 -14.16
CA ALA A 225 -8.27 -5.06 -15.34
C ALA A 225 -7.36 -3.86 -15.01
N TYR A 226 -7.79 -2.98 -14.13
CA TYR A 226 -6.97 -1.89 -13.59
C TYR A 226 -5.71 -2.42 -12.90
N THR A 227 -5.85 -3.45 -12.08
CA THR A 227 -4.73 -4.02 -11.30
C THR A 227 -3.71 -4.69 -12.23
N PHE A 228 -4.15 -5.49 -13.20
CA PHE A 228 -3.25 -6.06 -14.22
C PHE A 228 -2.55 -4.97 -15.03
N ALA A 229 -3.30 -3.97 -15.50
CA ALA A 229 -2.72 -2.88 -16.27
C ALA A 229 -1.66 -2.11 -15.47
N LYS A 230 -1.94 -1.82 -14.18
CA LYS A 230 -0.96 -1.19 -13.29
C LYS A 230 0.27 -2.06 -13.07
N PHE A 231 0.10 -3.37 -12.90
CA PHE A 231 1.20 -4.31 -12.79
C PHE A 231 2.14 -4.23 -14.01
N PHE A 232 1.60 -4.32 -15.21
CA PHE A 232 2.41 -4.27 -16.43
C PHE A 232 3.03 -2.89 -16.68
N GLU A 233 2.31 -1.79 -16.40
CA GLU A 233 2.85 -0.44 -16.51
C GLU A 233 4.00 -0.20 -15.51
N ILE A 234 3.90 -0.73 -14.30
CA ILE A 234 4.98 -0.68 -13.30
C ILE A 234 6.22 -1.45 -13.79
N ILE A 235 6.04 -2.65 -14.34
CA ILE A 235 7.12 -3.46 -14.91
C ILE A 235 7.82 -2.71 -16.04
N ASN A 236 7.06 -2.20 -17.01
CA ASN A 236 7.60 -1.44 -18.13
C ASN A 236 8.37 -0.20 -17.65
N TYR A 237 7.80 0.53 -16.70
CA TYR A 237 8.44 1.69 -16.09
C TYR A 237 9.76 1.30 -15.40
N ALA A 238 9.74 0.24 -14.59
CA ALA A 238 10.90 -0.23 -13.86
C ALA A 238 12.03 -0.66 -14.80
N ASN A 239 11.72 -1.46 -15.82
CA ASN A 239 12.70 -1.91 -16.81
C ASN A 239 13.35 -0.73 -17.54
N ASN A 240 12.57 0.28 -17.94
CA ASN A 240 13.07 1.46 -18.64
C ASN A 240 13.86 2.43 -17.75
N ARG A 241 13.66 2.39 -16.44
CA ARG A 241 14.27 3.35 -15.48
C ARG A 241 15.36 2.77 -14.61
N LYS A 242 15.53 1.45 -14.56
CA LYS A 242 16.46 0.75 -13.66
C LYS A 242 17.85 1.36 -13.65
N GLU A 243 18.45 1.58 -14.82
CA GLU A 243 19.80 2.13 -14.92
C GLU A 243 19.89 3.61 -14.50
N SER A 244 18.93 4.43 -14.94
CA SER A 244 18.92 5.86 -14.64
C SER A 244 18.77 6.13 -13.15
N ILE A 245 17.86 5.42 -12.50
CA ILE A 245 17.63 5.52 -11.06
C ILE A 245 18.82 4.96 -10.29
N GLY A 246 19.40 3.85 -10.73
CA GLY A 246 20.61 3.29 -10.13
C GLY A 246 21.79 4.29 -10.12
N ARG A 247 21.94 5.10 -11.17
CA ARG A 247 22.95 6.18 -11.22
C ARG A 247 22.64 7.30 -10.24
N VAL A 248 21.38 7.73 -10.16
CA VAL A 248 20.94 8.77 -9.20
C VAL A 248 21.17 8.30 -7.76
N VAL A 249 20.75 7.10 -7.44
CA VAL A 249 20.93 6.51 -6.09
C VAL A 249 22.40 6.43 -5.69
N ARG A 250 23.28 5.99 -6.58
CA ARG A 250 24.73 5.95 -6.30
C ARG A 250 25.28 7.34 -5.99
N ARG A 251 24.89 8.36 -6.76
CA ARG A 251 25.31 9.76 -6.51
C ARG A 251 24.79 10.27 -5.17
N LEU A 252 23.52 10.04 -4.85
CA LEU A 252 22.91 10.49 -3.59
C LEU A 252 23.54 9.80 -2.37
N ARG A 253 23.87 8.51 -2.47
CA ARG A 253 24.57 7.78 -1.40
C ARG A 253 25.98 8.35 -1.21
N LEU A 254 26.69 8.67 -2.30
CA LEU A 254 28.00 9.30 -2.22
C LEU A 254 27.93 10.68 -1.55
N VAL A 255 26.99 11.54 -1.99
CA VAL A 255 26.76 12.87 -1.40
C VAL A 255 26.43 12.77 0.09
N SER A 256 25.54 11.84 0.46
CA SER A 256 25.21 11.59 1.87
C SER A 256 26.42 11.09 2.68
N GLY A 257 27.26 10.24 2.10
CA GLY A 257 28.51 9.78 2.71
C GLY A 257 29.52 10.91 2.94
N ILE A 258 29.67 11.80 1.97
CA ILE A 258 30.48 13.02 2.10
C ILE A 258 29.91 13.91 3.23
N GLY A 259 28.60 14.07 3.31
CA GLY A 259 27.93 14.80 4.38
C GLY A 259 28.28 14.26 5.78
N ILE A 260 28.25 12.95 5.95
CA ILE A 260 28.66 12.28 7.21
C ILE A 260 30.12 12.58 7.54
N ALA A 261 31.03 12.47 6.55
CA ALA A 261 32.45 12.75 6.76
C ALA A 261 32.68 14.22 7.17
N VAL A 262 31.98 15.17 6.53
CA VAL A 262 32.03 16.60 6.89
C VAL A 262 31.53 16.86 8.31
N LEU A 263 30.43 16.20 8.71
CA LEU A 263 29.88 16.31 10.08
C LEU A 263 30.90 15.81 11.11
N ILE A 264 31.45 14.62 10.92
CA ILE A 264 32.44 14.03 11.82
C ILE A 264 33.67 14.94 11.94
N LEU A 265 34.19 15.38 10.81
CA LEU A 265 35.38 16.26 10.78
C LEU A 265 35.09 17.59 11.47
N SER A 266 33.91 18.21 11.25
CA SER A 266 33.54 19.46 11.90
C SER A 266 33.44 19.32 13.41
N ILE A 267 32.87 18.20 13.91
CA ILE A 267 32.80 17.92 15.36
C ILE A 267 34.19 17.75 15.96
N LEU A 268 35.06 16.98 15.29
CA LEU A 268 36.42 16.75 15.76
C LEU A 268 37.25 18.04 15.81
N LEU A 269 37.14 18.89 14.78
CA LEU A 269 37.85 20.17 14.75
C LEU A 269 37.31 21.15 15.80
N MET A 270 36.00 21.19 16.04
CA MET A 270 35.41 21.99 17.14
C MET A 270 35.94 21.55 18.51
N ALA A 271 36.05 20.23 18.73
CA ALA A 271 36.58 19.68 19.98
C ALA A 271 38.10 20.00 20.18
N ALA A 272 38.87 20.07 19.07
CA ALA A 272 40.32 20.26 19.12
C ALA A 272 40.76 21.73 19.18
N LEU A 273 40.02 22.66 18.57
CA LEU A 273 40.54 24.00 18.25
C LEU A 273 39.92 25.15 19.09
N HIS A 274 39.14 24.99 20.05
CA HIS A 274 38.58 25.94 21.05
C HIS A 274 38.68 27.47 20.78
N GLN A 275 38.80 27.91 19.50
CA GLN A 275 38.94 29.31 19.11
C GLN A 275 37.61 29.90 18.58
N PRO A 276 37.17 31.10 19.06
CA PRO A 276 35.84 31.65 18.70
C PRO A 276 35.61 31.94 17.21
N GLY A 277 36.65 32.30 16.45
CA GLY A 277 36.52 32.53 15.00
C GLY A 277 36.34 31.25 14.19
N ILE A 278 36.87 30.14 14.67
CA ILE A 278 36.77 28.81 14.04
C ILE A 278 35.40 28.18 14.31
N THR A 279 34.79 28.45 15.47
CA THR A 279 33.46 27.95 15.81
C THR A 279 32.35 28.35 14.83
N ASN A 280 32.40 29.57 14.31
CA ASN A 280 31.40 30.03 13.31
C ASN A 280 31.57 29.30 11.97
N ALA A 281 32.79 29.13 11.49
CA ALA A 281 33.08 28.38 10.26
C ALA A 281 32.68 26.91 10.39
N MET A 282 32.98 26.30 11.54
CA MET A 282 32.59 24.92 11.84
C MET A 282 31.08 24.77 11.96
N GLY A 283 30.34 25.78 12.51
CA GLY A 283 28.89 25.81 12.52
C GLY A 283 28.29 25.77 11.11
N ALA A 284 28.86 26.54 10.17
CA ALA A 284 28.42 26.49 8.77
C ALA A 284 28.69 25.11 8.14
N LEU A 285 29.83 24.51 8.40
CA LEU A 285 30.15 23.15 7.89
C LEU A 285 29.26 22.07 8.49
N LEU A 286 28.85 22.20 9.76
CA LEU A 286 27.87 21.29 10.38
C LEU A 286 26.50 21.38 9.67
N ILE A 287 26.02 22.58 9.35
CA ILE A 287 24.77 22.77 8.63
C ILE A 287 24.86 22.13 7.23
N ILE A 288 25.96 22.39 6.52
CA ILE A 288 26.20 21.80 5.19
C ILE A 288 26.22 20.27 5.30
N GLY A 289 26.96 19.74 6.26
CA GLY A 289 27.01 18.30 6.51
C GLY A 289 25.64 17.69 6.79
N LEU A 290 24.79 18.33 7.59
CA LEU A 290 23.42 17.91 7.86
C LEU A 290 22.54 17.90 6.60
N ILE A 291 22.64 18.95 5.78
CA ILE A 291 21.90 19.05 4.50
C ILE A 291 22.33 17.89 3.58
N LEU A 292 23.63 17.71 3.38
CA LEU A 292 24.15 16.63 2.51
C LEU A 292 23.77 15.25 3.00
N THR A 293 23.86 15.01 4.32
CA THR A 293 23.52 13.73 4.95
C THR A 293 22.05 13.39 4.75
N SER A 294 21.16 14.39 4.77
CA SER A 294 19.71 14.19 4.64
C SER A 294 19.28 13.87 3.20
N THR A 295 20.12 14.04 2.19
CA THR A 295 19.73 13.88 0.77
C THR A 295 19.24 12.47 0.44
N TRP A 296 19.96 11.44 0.85
CA TRP A 296 19.54 10.05 0.61
C TRP A 296 18.30 9.63 1.41
N PRO A 297 18.21 9.86 2.74
CA PRO A 297 17.01 9.56 3.49
C PRO A 297 15.75 10.24 2.94
N LEU A 298 15.83 11.52 2.56
CA LEU A 298 14.71 12.24 1.97
C LEU A 298 14.30 11.64 0.62
N TYR A 299 15.26 11.44 -0.29
CA TYR A 299 14.98 10.81 -1.59
C TYR A 299 14.35 9.43 -1.41
N ARG A 300 14.87 8.61 -0.48
CA ARG A 300 14.33 7.30 -0.14
C ARG A 300 12.86 7.40 0.32
N SER A 301 12.52 8.32 1.21
CA SER A 301 11.15 8.43 1.73
C SER A 301 10.15 8.86 0.65
N PHE A 302 10.54 9.75 -0.29
CA PHE A 302 9.67 10.15 -1.39
C PHE A 302 9.54 9.11 -2.50
N LYS A 303 10.53 8.24 -2.66
CA LYS A 303 10.62 7.27 -3.77
C LYS A 303 10.58 5.82 -3.31
N GLU A 304 10.12 5.57 -2.09
CA GLU A 304 10.19 4.24 -1.47
C GLU A 304 9.57 3.13 -2.33
N SER A 305 8.39 3.36 -2.91
CA SER A 305 7.71 2.40 -3.78
C SER A 305 8.52 2.07 -5.03
N GLU A 306 9.09 3.09 -5.68
CA GLU A 306 9.91 2.96 -6.88
C GLU A 306 11.22 2.21 -6.57
N LEU A 307 11.88 2.59 -5.47
CA LEU A 307 13.11 1.95 -5.02
C LEU A 307 12.89 0.50 -4.57
N TYR A 308 11.71 0.20 -4.04
CA TYR A 308 11.31 -1.15 -3.65
C TYR A 308 11.15 -2.06 -4.88
N VAL A 309 10.41 -1.63 -5.89
CA VAL A 309 10.21 -2.39 -7.13
C VAL A 309 11.55 -2.65 -7.84
N LEU A 310 12.49 -1.69 -7.77
CA LEU A 310 13.83 -1.83 -8.36
C LEU A 310 14.81 -2.66 -7.52
N GLY A 311 14.39 -3.18 -6.37
CA GLY A 311 15.25 -3.97 -5.47
C GLY A 311 16.31 -3.16 -4.71
N ILE A 312 16.24 -1.83 -4.72
CA ILE A 312 17.19 -0.93 -4.04
C ILE A 312 16.91 -0.85 -2.54
N VAL A 313 15.64 -1.01 -2.16
CA VAL A 313 15.14 -1.06 -0.79
C VAL A 313 14.46 -2.41 -0.58
N ASN A 314 14.80 -3.10 0.51
CA ASN A 314 14.32 -4.46 0.77
C ASN A 314 12.91 -4.52 1.34
N TYR A 315 12.48 -3.49 2.07
CA TYR A 315 11.18 -3.46 2.72
C TYR A 315 10.58 -2.05 2.74
N PRO A 316 9.34 -1.88 2.28
CA PRO A 316 8.68 -0.57 2.23
C PRO A 316 7.94 -0.31 3.56
N THR A 317 8.67 0.15 4.58
CA THR A 317 8.13 0.33 5.94
C THR A 317 7.01 1.37 6.05
N GLY A 318 7.08 2.42 5.23
CA GLY A 318 6.07 3.51 5.26
C GLY A 318 4.73 3.11 4.66
N MET A 319 4.71 2.14 3.74
CA MET A 319 3.50 1.72 3.03
C MET A 319 2.56 0.85 3.85
N LEU A 320 3.10 0.14 4.85
CA LEU A 320 2.34 -0.85 5.64
C LEU A 320 1.81 -0.27 6.95
N ARG A 321 1.93 1.03 7.15
CA ARG A 321 1.56 1.69 8.39
C ARG A 321 0.56 2.80 8.16
N ILE A 322 -0.59 2.71 8.82
CA ILE A 322 -1.61 3.75 8.84
C ILE A 322 -1.69 4.32 10.26
N ARG A 323 -1.74 5.63 10.35
CA ARG A 323 -1.95 6.35 11.60
C ARG A 323 -3.23 7.16 11.50
N MET A 324 -4.15 6.91 12.42
CA MET A 324 -5.45 7.56 12.49
C MET A 324 -5.62 8.22 13.84
N ARG A 325 -6.37 9.30 13.88
CA ARG A 325 -6.80 9.92 15.13
C ARG A 325 -8.29 9.61 15.31
N ARG A 326 -8.64 9.10 16.48
CA ARG A 326 -10.03 8.81 16.85
C ARG A 326 -10.32 9.45 18.21
N GLY A 327 -10.99 10.60 18.20
CA GLY A 327 -11.17 11.40 19.42
C GLY A 327 -9.82 11.83 20.03
N ALA A 328 -9.63 11.57 21.32
CA ALA A 328 -8.41 11.88 22.07
C ALA A 328 -7.25 10.89 21.80
N SER A 329 -7.54 9.73 21.20
CA SER A 329 -6.58 8.64 21.01
C SER A 329 -5.96 8.65 19.61
N VAL A 330 -4.74 8.12 19.51
CA VAL A 330 -4.08 7.82 18.24
C VAL A 330 -4.01 6.31 18.04
N ILE A 331 -4.52 5.85 16.92
CA ILE A 331 -4.47 4.45 16.50
C ILE A 331 -3.44 4.32 15.38
N THR A 332 -2.48 3.43 15.59
CA THR A 332 -1.51 3.04 14.57
C THR A 332 -1.75 1.59 14.18
N GLU A 333 -2.09 1.36 12.93
CA GLU A 333 -2.18 0.02 12.36
C GLU A 333 -0.93 -0.26 11.53
N THR A 334 -0.29 -1.39 11.78
CA THR A 334 0.86 -1.86 11.02
C THR A 334 0.50 -3.23 10.44
N TYR A 335 0.44 -3.30 9.13
CA TYR A 335 0.17 -4.53 8.42
C TYR A 335 1.42 -5.40 8.38
N LYS A 336 1.22 -6.68 8.69
CA LYS A 336 2.25 -7.72 8.58
C LYS A 336 1.83 -8.68 7.45
N PRO A 337 2.31 -8.43 6.23
CA PRO A 337 2.00 -9.33 5.12
C PRO A 337 2.61 -10.69 5.39
N LEU A 338 1.94 -11.73 4.92
CA LEU A 338 2.55 -13.05 4.85
C LEU A 338 3.79 -12.97 3.96
N LEU A 339 4.91 -13.41 4.50
CA LEU A 339 6.15 -13.56 3.72
C LEU A 339 6.21 -15.01 3.26
N THR A 340 6.31 -15.21 1.97
CA THR A 340 6.59 -16.53 1.36
C THR A 340 8.03 -16.91 1.56
#